data_dddac761f0b2786e7db3f58edfb86995
#
_entry.id   dddac761f0b2786e7db3f58edfb86995
#
_cell.length_a   1.000
_cell.length_b   1.000
_cell.length_c   1.000
_cell.angle_alpha   90.00
_cell.angle_beta   90.00
_cell.angle_gamma   90.00
#
_symmetry.space_group_name_H-M   'P 1'
#
loop_
_entity.id
_entity.type
_entity.pdbx_description
1 polymer ?
#
loop_
_entity_poly.entity_id
_entity_poly.type
_entity_poly.pdbx_seq_one_letter_code
_entity_poly.pdbx_strand_id
1 'polypeptide(L)'
;MIKTQRGFTLIEMAIVLIIITILIGGLAVPLSAQIQARRVAETNKILEEAKEAIIGYAMTHKSTDGNQRPYLPCPDTNGDGREEARVTGLGPGLDGSCPLTYGYFPWVDLGGAAHDAWGNRLRYVVTAKLANRISGFSSGIDQETGAWKVIASSNGCAPVDVASRVPFVLVSHGPNGWGARNVNGNTLAAPGSADENENLLGDNACYVSRTPSKPGGAGGEFDDLVTWLPFGQLIYRACPAGCP
;
A
#
# COMPACT_ATOMS: atom_id res chain seq x y z
N MET A 1 42.92 -7.71 58.93
CA MET A 1 42.11 -8.83 58.31
C MET A 1 42.22 -8.71 56.80
N ILE A 2 43.04 -9.55 56.17
CA ILE A 2 43.16 -9.59 54.71
C ILE A 2 42.01 -10.45 54.18
N LYS A 3 41.04 -9.82 53.47
CA LYS A 3 39.99 -10.57 52.76
C LYS A 3 40.64 -11.26 51.56
N THR A 4 40.74 -12.57 51.60
CA THR A 4 41.11 -13.40 50.45
C THR A 4 40.04 -13.26 49.39
N GLN A 5 40.37 -12.57 48.29
CA GLN A 5 39.52 -12.58 47.08
C GLN A 5 39.66 -13.94 46.40
N ARG A 6 38.57 -14.66 46.31
CA ARG A 6 38.49 -15.91 45.53
C ARG A 6 38.31 -15.54 44.08
N GLY A 7 39.29 -15.87 43.26
CA GLY A 7 39.17 -15.77 41.79
C GLY A 7 38.26 -16.84 41.23
N PHE A 8 37.60 -16.55 40.08
CA PHE A 8 36.78 -17.51 39.36
C PHE A 8 37.65 -18.62 38.76
N THR A 9 37.14 -19.86 38.85
CA THR A 9 37.79 -21.00 38.16
C THR A 9 37.52 -20.97 36.67
N LEU A 10 38.40 -21.55 35.87
CA LEU A 10 38.27 -21.63 34.41
C LEU A 10 37.00 -22.38 34.00
N ILE A 11 36.58 -23.40 34.80
CA ILE A 11 35.38 -24.19 34.56
C ILE A 11 34.12 -23.39 34.86
N GLU A 12 34.09 -22.55 35.89
CA GLU A 12 32.97 -21.66 36.19
C GLU A 12 32.71 -20.68 35.06
N MET A 13 33.77 -20.08 34.50
CA MET A 13 33.64 -19.19 33.33
C MET A 13 33.17 -19.93 32.09
N ALA A 14 33.64 -21.16 31.85
CA ALA A 14 33.21 -21.98 30.71
C ALA A 14 31.71 -22.33 30.79
N ILE A 15 31.20 -22.71 31.96
CA ILE A 15 29.79 -23.03 32.19
C ILE A 15 28.93 -21.77 31.99
N VAL A 16 29.34 -20.63 32.51
CA VAL A 16 28.62 -19.35 32.36
C VAL A 16 28.52 -18.97 30.88
N LEU A 17 29.61 -19.09 30.10
CA LEU A 17 29.59 -18.79 28.67
C LEU A 17 28.67 -19.71 27.88
N ILE A 18 28.63 -21.03 28.24
CA ILE A 18 27.72 -21.97 27.60
C ILE A 18 26.26 -21.61 27.89
N ILE A 19 25.93 -21.28 29.14
CA ILE A 19 24.56 -20.88 29.51
C ILE A 19 24.15 -19.59 28.79
N ILE A 20 25.03 -18.59 28.74
CA ILE A 20 24.75 -17.31 28.07
C ILE A 20 24.51 -17.53 26.56
N THR A 21 25.33 -18.34 25.91
CA THR A 21 25.17 -18.66 24.46
C THR A 21 23.84 -19.36 24.16
N ILE A 22 23.43 -20.30 25.00
CA ILE A 22 22.14 -20.98 24.86
C ILE A 22 20.96 -19.99 25.06
N LEU A 23 21.04 -19.15 26.08
CA LEU A 23 20.00 -18.15 26.39
C LEU A 23 19.86 -17.11 25.27
N ILE A 24 20.97 -16.56 24.78
CA ILE A 24 20.97 -15.57 23.68
C ILE A 24 20.46 -16.22 22.38
N GLY A 25 20.95 -17.41 22.04
CA GLY A 25 20.53 -18.14 20.84
C GLY A 25 19.07 -18.53 20.88
N GLY A 26 18.52 -18.92 22.03
CA GLY A 26 17.11 -19.28 22.20
C GLY A 26 16.14 -18.10 22.10
N LEU A 27 16.57 -16.88 22.45
CA LEU A 27 15.72 -15.68 22.43
C LEU A 27 15.77 -14.89 21.11
N ALA A 28 16.83 -15.03 20.33
CA ALA A 28 17.02 -14.23 19.11
C ALA A 28 15.98 -14.54 18.02
N VAL A 29 15.63 -15.80 17.81
CA VAL A 29 14.69 -16.22 16.75
C VAL A 29 13.26 -15.73 17.01
N PRO A 30 12.66 -15.93 18.19
CA PRO A 30 11.30 -15.47 18.45
C PRO A 30 11.18 -13.93 18.43
N LEU A 31 12.24 -13.19 18.76
CA LEU A 31 12.22 -11.74 18.76
C LEU A 31 12.13 -11.17 17.34
N SER A 32 12.87 -11.72 16.38
CA SER A 32 12.81 -11.26 14.98
C SER A 32 11.43 -11.50 14.36
N ALA A 33 10.79 -12.65 14.63
CA ALA A 33 9.44 -12.94 14.19
C ALA A 33 8.40 -11.95 14.77
N GLN A 34 8.54 -11.60 16.06
CA GLN A 34 7.66 -10.62 16.69
C GLN A 34 7.82 -9.23 16.10
N ILE A 35 9.05 -8.79 15.76
CA ILE A 35 9.30 -7.50 15.12
C ILE A 35 8.63 -7.46 13.74
N GLN A 36 8.77 -8.51 12.94
CA GLN A 36 8.11 -8.58 11.62
C GLN A 36 6.58 -8.57 11.75
N ALA A 37 6.02 -9.33 12.67
CA ALA A 37 4.57 -9.33 12.91
C ALA A 37 4.05 -7.93 13.33
N ARG A 38 4.80 -7.19 14.14
CA ARG A 38 4.47 -5.80 14.50
C ARG A 38 4.50 -4.88 13.30
N ARG A 39 5.53 -4.96 12.45
CA ARG A 39 5.63 -4.14 11.24
C ARG A 39 4.49 -4.42 10.26
N VAL A 40 4.12 -5.68 10.07
CA VAL A 40 2.95 -6.04 9.25
C VAL A 40 1.67 -5.44 9.84
N ALA A 41 1.45 -5.56 11.15
CA ALA A 41 0.27 -4.99 11.80
C ALA A 41 0.24 -3.45 11.70
N GLU A 42 1.38 -2.78 11.88
CA GLU A 42 1.52 -1.34 11.72
C GLU A 42 1.25 -0.90 10.29
N THR A 43 1.80 -1.60 9.30
CA THR A 43 1.56 -1.30 7.87
C THR A 43 0.10 -1.50 7.49
N ASN A 44 -0.56 -2.56 7.97
CA ASN A 44 -1.99 -2.74 7.75
C ASN A 44 -2.80 -1.58 8.33
N LYS A 45 -2.44 -1.09 9.51
CA LYS A 45 -3.08 0.09 10.12
C LYS A 45 -2.86 1.34 9.24
N ILE A 46 -1.64 1.57 8.77
CA ILE A 46 -1.31 2.68 7.87
C ILE A 46 -2.12 2.60 6.56
N LEU A 47 -2.26 1.42 5.97
CA LEU A 47 -3.07 1.20 4.77
C LEU A 47 -4.56 1.49 5.01
N GLU A 48 -5.09 1.08 6.16
CA GLU A 48 -6.48 1.40 6.55
C GLU A 48 -6.66 2.92 6.78
N GLU A 49 -5.73 3.58 7.45
CA GLU A 49 -5.76 5.04 7.63
C GLU A 49 -5.67 5.78 6.30
N ALA A 50 -4.82 5.34 5.38
CA ALA A 50 -4.74 5.89 4.02
C ALA A 50 -6.04 5.70 3.24
N LYS A 51 -6.67 4.53 3.35
CA LYS A 51 -7.99 4.26 2.78
C LYS A 51 -9.07 5.20 3.32
N GLU A 52 -9.10 5.42 4.64
CA GLU A 52 -10.01 6.36 5.28
C GLU A 52 -9.77 7.80 4.82
N ALA A 53 -8.52 8.21 4.66
CA ALA A 53 -8.16 9.54 4.16
C ALA A 53 -8.64 9.77 2.73
N ILE A 54 -8.53 8.78 1.84
CA ILE A 54 -9.06 8.85 0.47
C ILE A 54 -10.59 9.01 0.47
N ILE A 55 -11.29 8.26 1.32
CA ILE A 55 -12.75 8.39 1.46
C ILE A 55 -13.12 9.78 2.00
N GLY A 56 -12.40 10.25 3.02
CA GLY A 56 -12.58 11.60 3.59
C GLY A 56 -12.38 12.70 2.55
N TYR A 57 -11.40 12.53 1.66
CA TYR A 57 -11.20 13.44 0.52
C TYR A 57 -12.45 13.47 -0.39
N ALA A 58 -12.97 12.31 -0.79
CA ALA A 58 -14.17 12.24 -1.63
C ALA A 58 -15.42 12.85 -0.96
N MET A 59 -15.54 12.77 0.36
CA MET A 59 -16.64 13.38 1.11
C MET A 59 -16.61 14.91 1.04
N THR A 60 -15.43 15.51 1.01
CA THR A 60 -15.22 16.97 1.11
C THR A 60 -15.00 17.65 -0.23
N HIS A 61 -14.56 16.93 -1.26
CA HIS A 61 -14.26 17.47 -2.58
C HIS A 61 -15.38 17.17 -3.57
N LYS A 62 -15.88 18.21 -4.22
CA LYS A 62 -17.04 18.12 -5.13
C LYS A 62 -16.69 18.59 -6.53
N SER A 63 -17.36 17.98 -7.53
CA SER A 63 -17.17 18.26 -8.94
C SER A 63 -17.49 19.71 -9.30
N THR A 64 -16.88 20.20 -10.37
CA THR A 64 -17.03 21.59 -10.84
C THR A 64 -18.10 21.76 -11.91
N ASP A 65 -18.76 20.67 -12.33
CA ASP A 65 -19.86 20.68 -13.30
C ASP A 65 -21.21 21.18 -12.75
N GLY A 66 -21.24 21.57 -11.48
CA GLY A 66 -22.46 22.02 -10.79
C GLY A 66 -23.28 20.90 -10.13
N ASN A 67 -22.99 19.64 -10.42
CA ASN A 67 -23.72 18.49 -9.85
C ASN A 67 -23.27 18.12 -8.43
N GLN A 68 -22.18 18.71 -7.92
CA GLN A 68 -21.66 18.46 -6.57
C GLN A 68 -21.33 16.99 -6.29
N ARG A 69 -20.87 16.25 -7.32
CA ARG A 69 -20.48 14.85 -7.21
C ARG A 69 -19.12 14.72 -6.55
N PRO A 70 -18.90 13.71 -5.70
CA PRO A 70 -17.57 13.46 -5.15
C PRO A 70 -16.59 12.99 -6.23
N TYR A 71 -15.28 13.15 -5.98
CA TYR A 71 -14.22 12.57 -6.79
C TYR A 71 -13.04 12.17 -5.91
N LEU A 72 -12.21 11.24 -6.42
CA LEU A 72 -11.03 10.73 -5.72
C LEU A 72 -9.79 11.58 -6.00
N PRO A 73 -8.80 11.59 -5.10
CA PRO A 73 -7.54 12.30 -5.32
C PRO A 73 -6.74 11.69 -6.47
N CYS A 74 -5.90 12.50 -7.11
CA CYS A 74 -4.89 11.98 -8.03
C CYS A 74 -3.70 11.41 -7.27
N PRO A 75 -3.02 10.38 -7.82
CA PRO A 75 -1.76 9.91 -7.27
C PRO A 75 -0.67 10.97 -7.31
N ASP A 76 0.23 10.94 -6.34
CA ASP A 76 1.50 11.63 -6.37
C ASP A 76 2.46 10.90 -7.33
N THR A 77 2.91 11.56 -8.38
CA THR A 77 3.78 10.94 -9.39
C THR A 77 5.25 11.31 -9.24
N ASN A 78 5.53 12.38 -8.52
CA ASN A 78 6.90 12.92 -8.34
C ASN A 78 7.50 12.54 -6.97
N GLY A 79 6.66 12.14 -6.01
CA GLY A 79 7.07 11.69 -4.67
C GLY A 79 7.23 12.82 -3.67
N ASP A 80 6.55 13.97 -3.87
CA ASP A 80 6.53 15.08 -2.92
C ASP A 80 5.38 14.97 -1.89
N GLY A 81 4.51 13.99 -2.05
CA GLY A 81 3.37 13.72 -1.17
C GLY A 81 2.12 14.52 -1.48
N ARG A 82 2.11 15.23 -2.58
CA ARG A 82 0.97 16.04 -3.01
C ARG A 82 0.24 15.38 -4.17
N GLU A 83 -1.05 15.68 -4.25
CA GLU A 83 -1.86 15.30 -5.41
C GLU A 83 -1.27 15.94 -6.67
N GLU A 84 -1.07 15.15 -7.73
CA GLU A 84 -0.59 15.69 -9.00
C GLU A 84 -1.62 16.62 -9.63
N ALA A 85 -1.13 17.70 -10.25
CA ALA A 85 -1.98 18.69 -10.88
C ALA A 85 -2.82 18.07 -11.99
N ARG A 86 -4.14 18.27 -11.91
CA ARG A 86 -5.07 17.72 -12.90
C ARG A 86 -4.92 18.39 -14.24
N VAL A 87 -5.19 17.64 -15.29
CA VAL A 87 -5.20 18.14 -16.65
C VAL A 87 -6.41 19.08 -16.81
N THR A 88 -6.15 20.38 -16.98
CA THR A 88 -7.19 21.40 -17.07
C THR A 88 -6.96 22.32 -18.28
N GLY A 89 -8.04 22.76 -18.93
CA GLY A 89 -7.98 23.68 -20.06
C GLY A 89 -9.24 23.61 -20.94
N LEU A 90 -9.18 24.28 -22.10
CA LEU A 90 -10.22 24.22 -23.12
C LEU A 90 -9.66 23.38 -24.31
N GLY A 91 -10.06 22.11 -24.41
CA GLY A 91 -9.68 21.23 -25.51
C GLY A 91 -9.86 19.75 -25.18
N PRO A 92 -9.76 18.86 -26.18
CA PRO A 92 -9.82 17.43 -25.97
C PRO A 92 -8.72 16.97 -25.03
N GLY A 93 -9.07 16.19 -23.98
CA GLY A 93 -8.15 15.67 -22.96
C GLY A 93 -7.85 16.64 -21.80
N LEU A 94 -8.44 17.85 -21.78
CA LEU A 94 -8.32 18.81 -20.68
C LEU A 94 -9.60 18.77 -19.84
N ASP A 95 -9.88 17.60 -19.28
CA ASP A 95 -11.19 17.20 -18.73
C ASP A 95 -11.22 17.08 -17.22
N GLY A 96 -10.20 17.58 -16.52
CA GLY A 96 -10.11 17.50 -15.06
C GLY A 96 -9.69 16.11 -14.55
N SER A 97 -9.20 15.23 -15.43
CA SER A 97 -8.64 13.94 -15.08
C SER A 97 -7.25 14.04 -14.43
N CYS A 98 -6.82 12.98 -13.79
CA CYS A 98 -5.44 12.84 -13.36
C CYS A 98 -4.52 12.60 -14.56
N PRO A 99 -3.30 13.17 -14.57
CA PRO A 99 -2.33 12.93 -15.65
C PRO A 99 -1.89 11.46 -15.69
N LEU A 100 -1.82 10.80 -14.53
CA LEU A 100 -1.61 9.37 -14.38
C LEU A 100 -2.59 8.81 -13.34
N THR A 101 -2.97 7.55 -13.51
CA THR A 101 -3.88 6.84 -12.59
C THR A 101 -3.15 6.03 -11.54
N TYR A 102 -1.83 6.08 -11.54
CA TYR A 102 -0.95 5.36 -10.62
C TYR A 102 0.22 6.24 -10.18
N GLY A 103 0.71 6.00 -8.98
CA GLY A 103 1.80 6.74 -8.35
C GLY A 103 1.90 6.37 -6.88
N TYR A 104 2.20 7.36 -6.05
CA TYR A 104 2.26 7.21 -4.60
C TYR A 104 1.02 7.81 -3.94
N PHE A 105 0.76 7.38 -2.72
CA PHE A 105 -0.29 7.98 -1.89
C PHE A 105 0.08 9.44 -1.58
N PRO A 106 -0.79 10.43 -1.85
CA PRO A 106 -0.49 11.85 -1.63
C PRO A 106 -0.65 12.22 -0.15
N TRP A 107 0.28 11.80 0.69
CA TRP A 107 0.19 11.84 2.16
C TRP A 107 0.14 13.25 2.74
N VAL A 108 0.71 14.26 2.06
CA VAL A 108 0.69 15.65 2.52
C VAL A 108 -0.72 16.23 2.42
N ASP A 109 -1.37 16.02 1.28
CA ASP A 109 -2.71 16.59 1.02
C ASP A 109 -3.81 15.82 1.75
N LEU A 110 -3.61 14.53 1.99
CA LEU A 110 -4.57 13.66 2.68
C LEU A 110 -4.32 13.53 4.19
N GLY A 111 -3.18 14.01 4.70
CA GLY A 111 -2.85 13.94 6.12
C GLY A 111 -2.56 12.53 6.63
N GLY A 112 -2.04 11.64 5.77
CA GLY A 112 -1.69 10.28 6.12
C GLY A 112 -0.21 10.05 6.39
N ALA A 113 0.19 8.77 6.64
CA ALA A 113 1.57 8.39 6.77
C ALA A 113 2.29 8.44 5.41
N ALA A 114 3.52 8.95 5.41
CA ALA A 114 4.34 9.08 4.20
C ALA A 114 4.89 7.73 3.71
N HIS A 115 4.95 6.70 4.55
CA HIS A 115 5.58 5.42 4.28
C HIS A 115 5.02 4.32 5.19
N ASP A 116 5.27 3.08 4.81
CA ASP A 116 4.99 1.89 5.60
C ASP A 116 6.00 1.68 6.75
N ALA A 117 5.85 0.60 7.52
CA ALA A 117 6.73 0.26 8.64
C ALA A 117 8.16 -0.15 8.24
N TRP A 118 8.44 -0.32 6.96
CA TRP A 118 9.79 -0.56 6.43
C TRP A 118 10.42 0.68 5.80
N GLY A 119 9.70 1.81 5.79
CA GLY A 119 10.18 3.07 5.25
C GLY A 119 10.01 3.21 3.73
N ASN A 120 9.08 2.47 3.14
CA ASN A 120 8.75 2.54 1.72
C ASN A 120 7.45 3.30 1.52
N ARG A 121 7.36 4.09 0.43
CA ARG A 121 6.16 4.83 0.08
C ARG A 121 5.05 3.89 -0.34
N LEU A 122 3.82 4.18 0.09
CA LEU A 122 2.65 3.44 -0.36
C LEU A 122 2.38 3.75 -1.84
N ARG A 123 2.17 2.71 -2.63
CA ARG A 123 1.64 2.87 -3.99
C ARG A 123 0.15 3.12 -3.91
N TYR A 124 -0.32 4.03 -4.73
CA TYR A 124 -1.73 4.36 -4.88
C TYR A 124 -2.12 4.34 -6.35
N VAL A 125 -3.23 3.71 -6.62
CA VAL A 125 -3.78 3.55 -7.96
C VAL A 125 -5.27 3.86 -7.90
N VAL A 126 -5.76 4.64 -8.85
CA VAL A 126 -7.15 5.11 -8.88
C VAL A 126 -7.81 4.85 -10.22
N THR A 127 -9.09 4.51 -10.22
CA THR A 127 -9.90 4.42 -11.44
C THR A 127 -10.12 5.81 -12.03
N ALA A 128 -9.65 6.04 -13.24
CA ALA A 128 -9.63 7.36 -13.89
C ALA A 128 -10.96 8.11 -13.83
N LYS A 129 -12.07 7.42 -14.15
CA LYS A 129 -13.41 8.01 -14.13
C LYS A 129 -13.84 8.51 -12.75
N LEU A 130 -13.34 7.89 -11.68
CA LEU A 130 -13.70 8.26 -10.30
C LEU A 130 -12.85 9.40 -9.76
N ALA A 131 -11.73 9.69 -10.40
CA ALA A 131 -10.83 10.78 -10.03
C ALA A 131 -11.00 12.04 -10.89
N ASN A 132 -12.01 12.11 -11.76
CA ASN A 132 -12.26 13.27 -12.60
C ASN A 132 -12.92 14.38 -11.80
N ARG A 133 -12.24 15.53 -11.68
CA ARG A 133 -12.72 16.69 -10.91
C ARG A 133 -13.91 17.41 -11.54
N ILE A 134 -14.04 17.36 -12.89
CA ILE A 134 -15.13 18.06 -13.57
C ILE A 134 -16.43 17.30 -13.37
N SER A 135 -16.46 16.00 -13.70
CA SER A 135 -17.68 15.20 -13.68
C SER A 135 -17.99 14.53 -12.33
N GLY A 136 -16.96 14.24 -11.54
CA GLY A 136 -17.10 13.44 -10.33
C GLY A 136 -17.67 12.04 -10.62
N PHE A 137 -18.12 11.34 -9.58
CA PHE A 137 -18.78 10.04 -9.71
C PHE A 137 -20.15 10.01 -9.04
N SER A 138 -21.02 9.15 -9.56
CA SER A 138 -22.36 8.86 -9.02
C SER A 138 -22.59 7.36 -8.94
N SER A 139 -23.68 6.94 -8.33
CA SER A 139 -24.05 5.52 -8.23
C SER A 139 -24.28 4.83 -9.58
N GLY A 140 -24.62 5.60 -10.62
CA GLY A 140 -24.87 5.11 -11.97
C GLY A 140 -23.67 5.20 -12.92
N ILE A 141 -22.47 5.57 -12.44
CA ILE A 141 -21.30 5.66 -13.30
C ILE A 141 -20.91 4.27 -13.82
N ASP A 142 -20.57 4.19 -15.11
CA ASP A 142 -19.98 2.99 -15.69
C ASP A 142 -18.61 2.70 -15.04
N GLN A 143 -18.52 1.58 -14.35
CA GLN A 143 -17.36 1.14 -13.61
C GLN A 143 -16.54 0.08 -14.37
N GLU A 144 -17.01 -0.42 -15.50
CA GLU A 144 -16.35 -1.52 -16.17
C GLU A 144 -15.15 -1.07 -16.99
N THR A 145 -15.26 0.11 -17.60
CA THR A 145 -14.17 0.65 -18.41
C THR A 145 -13.09 1.29 -17.52
N GLY A 146 -11.91 0.68 -17.47
CA GLY A 146 -10.76 1.16 -16.71
C GLY A 146 -10.84 0.93 -15.20
N ALA A 147 -11.72 0.06 -14.73
CA ALA A 147 -11.78 -0.33 -13.33
C ALA A 147 -10.69 -1.37 -13.01
N TRP A 148 -10.10 -1.23 -11.82
CA TRP A 148 -9.07 -2.13 -11.33
C TRP A 148 -9.67 -3.44 -10.80
N LYS A 149 -8.86 -4.48 -10.83
CA LYS A 149 -9.19 -5.82 -10.33
C LYS A 149 -8.17 -6.24 -9.29
N VAL A 150 -8.60 -7.03 -8.32
CA VAL A 150 -7.72 -7.71 -7.37
C VAL A 150 -7.86 -9.20 -7.59
N ILE A 151 -6.75 -9.88 -7.72
CA ILE A 151 -6.64 -11.30 -8.09
C ILE A 151 -5.70 -12.02 -7.13
N ALA A 152 -5.80 -13.34 -7.05
CA ALA A 152 -4.93 -14.15 -6.18
C ALA A 152 -3.60 -14.53 -6.83
N SER A 153 -3.44 -14.36 -8.15
CA SER A 153 -2.19 -14.60 -8.88
C SER A 153 -2.18 -13.87 -10.22
N SER A 154 -1.03 -13.42 -10.67
CA SER A 154 -0.78 -12.66 -11.90
C SER A 154 -0.98 -13.45 -13.20
N ASN A 155 -1.93 -14.32 -13.28
CA ASN A 155 -2.20 -15.14 -14.47
C ASN A 155 -2.98 -14.35 -15.54
N GLY A 156 -2.36 -13.28 -16.06
CA GLY A 156 -2.97 -12.47 -17.13
C GLY A 156 -4.23 -11.73 -16.73
N CYS A 157 -4.39 -11.40 -15.45
CA CYS A 157 -5.59 -10.75 -14.89
C CYS A 157 -6.90 -11.57 -15.04
N ALA A 158 -6.80 -12.89 -15.14
CA ALA A 158 -7.94 -13.79 -15.25
C ALA A 158 -7.66 -15.14 -14.55
N PRO A 159 -8.63 -15.74 -13.82
CA PRO A 159 -9.94 -15.16 -13.51
C PRO A 159 -9.86 -14.05 -12.46
N VAL A 160 -10.87 -13.18 -12.36
CA VAL A 160 -11.02 -12.25 -11.25
C VAL A 160 -11.67 -13.01 -10.10
N ASP A 161 -10.87 -13.32 -9.08
CA ASP A 161 -11.24 -14.21 -7.98
C ASP A 161 -11.26 -13.54 -6.60
N VAL A 162 -10.78 -12.30 -6.48
CA VAL A 162 -10.76 -11.55 -5.22
C VAL A 162 -11.73 -10.36 -5.27
N ALA A 163 -11.51 -9.39 -6.18
CA ALA A 163 -12.39 -8.24 -6.34
C ALA A 163 -12.34 -7.67 -7.75
N SER A 164 -13.47 -7.14 -8.23
CA SER A 164 -13.58 -6.43 -9.49
C SER A 164 -14.16 -5.04 -9.29
N ARG A 165 -13.93 -4.15 -10.25
CA ARG A 165 -14.49 -2.78 -10.25
C ARG A 165 -14.13 -2.01 -8.99
N VAL A 166 -12.86 -2.13 -8.54
CA VAL A 166 -12.41 -1.41 -7.35
C VAL A 166 -12.07 0.05 -7.71
N PRO A 167 -12.53 1.01 -6.91
CA PRO A 167 -12.26 2.43 -7.11
C PRO A 167 -10.79 2.81 -7.08
N PHE A 168 -10.07 2.18 -6.17
CA PHE A 168 -8.64 2.38 -5.95
C PHE A 168 -8.01 1.18 -5.26
N VAL A 169 -6.70 1.07 -5.39
CA VAL A 169 -5.87 0.09 -4.70
C VAL A 169 -4.71 0.80 -4.02
N LEU A 170 -4.39 0.39 -2.80
CA LEU A 170 -3.20 0.77 -2.06
C LEU A 170 -2.31 -0.46 -1.87
N VAL A 171 -1.01 -0.29 -2.11
CA VAL A 171 -0.02 -1.36 -1.96
C VAL A 171 1.15 -0.87 -1.12
N SER A 172 1.56 -1.66 -0.14
CA SER A 172 2.89 -1.63 0.46
C SER A 172 3.68 -2.81 -0.09
N HIS A 173 4.91 -2.54 -0.54
CA HIS A 173 5.80 -3.58 -1.08
C HIS A 173 6.52 -4.37 0.02
N GLY A 174 5.94 -4.41 1.22
CA GLY A 174 6.30 -5.32 2.28
C GLY A 174 7.74 -5.27 2.79
N PRO A 175 8.18 -6.33 3.48
CA PRO A 175 9.50 -6.45 4.07
C PRO A 175 10.67 -6.37 3.08
N ASN A 176 10.53 -6.96 1.90
CA ASN A 176 11.58 -6.94 0.87
C ASN A 176 11.64 -5.59 0.14
N GLY A 177 10.51 -4.88 0.04
CA GLY A 177 10.39 -3.57 -0.56
C GLY A 177 10.72 -3.52 -2.04
N TRP A 178 10.68 -4.65 -2.76
CA TRP A 178 11.11 -4.69 -4.14
C TRP A 178 10.26 -3.79 -5.05
N GLY A 179 10.96 -2.95 -5.83
CA GLY A 179 10.35 -1.95 -6.70
C GLY A 179 9.82 -0.71 -5.97
N ALA A 180 9.80 -0.71 -4.64
CA ALA A 180 9.36 0.44 -3.88
C ALA A 180 10.30 1.64 -3.98
N ARG A 181 9.78 2.82 -3.75
CA ARG A 181 10.58 4.02 -3.48
C ARG A 181 10.65 4.24 -1.97
N ASN A 182 11.84 4.28 -1.43
CA ASN A 182 12.04 4.49 0.00
C ASN A 182 11.93 5.98 0.39
N VAL A 183 11.95 6.27 1.71
CA VAL A 183 11.89 7.64 2.25
C VAL A 183 13.02 8.55 1.77
N ASN A 184 14.17 8.00 1.38
CA ASN A 184 15.30 8.75 0.84
C ASN A 184 15.16 9.05 -0.66
N GLY A 185 14.07 8.62 -1.29
CA GLY A 185 13.80 8.82 -2.71
C GLY A 185 14.46 7.79 -3.65
N ASN A 186 15.14 6.76 -3.10
CA ASN A 186 15.76 5.71 -3.90
C ASN A 186 14.73 4.65 -4.26
N THR A 187 14.76 4.19 -5.52
CA THR A 187 13.99 3.02 -5.95
C THR A 187 14.79 1.76 -5.64
N LEU A 188 14.14 0.80 -4.99
CA LEU A 188 14.71 -0.49 -4.64
C LEU A 188 14.74 -1.44 -5.86
N ALA A 189 15.44 -2.56 -5.73
CA ALA A 189 15.56 -3.55 -6.80
C ALA A 189 14.19 -4.02 -7.30
N ALA A 190 14.10 -4.38 -8.58
CA ALA A 190 12.87 -4.89 -9.16
C ALA A 190 12.51 -6.27 -8.58
N PRO A 191 11.21 -6.60 -8.46
CA PRO A 191 10.75 -7.90 -8.01
C PRO A 191 11.27 -9.06 -8.87
N GLY A 192 11.57 -10.18 -8.23
CA GLY A 192 11.89 -11.44 -8.91
C GLY A 192 10.67 -12.30 -9.18
N SER A 193 9.55 -12.03 -8.53
CA SER A 193 8.29 -12.77 -8.71
C SER A 193 7.34 -12.05 -9.66
N ALA A 194 6.57 -12.82 -10.41
CA ALA A 194 5.57 -12.27 -11.32
C ALA A 194 4.44 -11.54 -10.56
N ASP A 195 4.03 -12.06 -9.42
CA ASP A 195 2.95 -11.51 -8.61
C ASP A 195 3.32 -10.15 -7.99
N GLU A 196 4.53 -9.98 -7.47
CA GLU A 196 5.00 -8.67 -6.97
C GLU A 196 5.27 -7.69 -8.11
N ASN A 197 5.77 -8.20 -9.25
CA ASN A 197 5.94 -7.35 -10.44
C ASN A 197 4.59 -6.80 -10.94
N GLU A 198 3.51 -7.58 -10.86
CA GLU A 198 2.16 -7.13 -11.18
C GLU A 198 1.75 -5.94 -10.30
N ASN A 199 2.04 -5.99 -9.01
CA ASN A 199 1.75 -4.91 -8.06
C ASN A 199 2.62 -3.65 -8.29
N LEU A 200 3.74 -3.79 -8.99
CA LEU A 200 4.61 -2.69 -9.36
C LEU A 200 4.18 -2.01 -10.66
N LEU A 201 3.61 -2.76 -11.62
CA LEU A 201 3.16 -2.21 -12.88
C LEU A 201 1.94 -1.29 -12.65
N GLY A 202 1.93 -0.13 -13.28
CA GLY A 202 0.87 0.85 -13.09
C GLY A 202 -0.14 0.93 -14.23
N ASP A 203 0.08 0.21 -15.30
CA ASP A 203 -0.65 0.28 -16.58
C ASP A 203 -1.52 -0.94 -16.86
N ASN A 204 -1.40 -1.99 -16.05
CA ASN A 204 -2.21 -3.18 -16.15
C ASN A 204 -3.48 -3.09 -15.28
N ALA A 205 -4.45 -3.93 -15.59
CA ALA A 205 -5.79 -3.82 -15.02
C ALA A 205 -5.95 -4.56 -13.68
N CYS A 206 -4.89 -5.12 -13.09
CA CYS A 206 -5.01 -5.95 -11.89
C CYS A 206 -3.86 -5.79 -10.88
N TYR A 207 -4.18 -6.15 -9.64
CA TYR A 207 -3.26 -6.21 -8.51
C TYR A 207 -3.41 -7.55 -7.81
N VAL A 208 -2.30 -8.11 -7.34
CA VAL A 208 -2.28 -9.42 -6.67
C VAL A 208 -2.41 -9.23 -5.17
N SER A 209 -3.35 -9.95 -4.56
CA SER A 209 -3.49 -10.05 -3.10
C SER A 209 -3.61 -11.52 -2.72
N ARG A 210 -2.60 -12.05 -2.07
CA ARG A 210 -2.54 -13.44 -1.59
C ARG A 210 -1.73 -13.58 -0.31
N THR A 211 -1.74 -14.76 0.25
CA THR A 211 -0.90 -15.07 1.42
C THR A 211 0.58 -14.95 1.10
N PRO A 212 1.38 -14.35 2.02
CA PRO A 212 2.82 -14.25 1.85
C PRO A 212 3.48 -15.61 1.63
N SER A 213 4.48 -15.65 0.74
CA SER A 213 5.27 -16.85 0.44
C SER A 213 6.75 -16.51 0.34
N LYS A 214 7.59 -17.48 0.77
CA LYS A 214 9.05 -17.33 0.72
C LYS A 214 9.59 -17.58 -0.70
N PRO A 215 10.83 -17.14 -0.99
CA PRO A 215 11.54 -17.53 -2.20
C PRO A 215 11.51 -19.06 -2.43
N GLY A 216 11.20 -19.49 -3.66
CA GLY A 216 11.07 -20.91 -4.01
C GLY A 216 9.74 -21.56 -3.67
N GLY A 217 8.80 -20.84 -3.06
CA GLY A 217 7.41 -21.28 -2.89
C GLY A 217 6.62 -21.32 -4.20
N ALA A 218 5.48 -22.00 -4.22
CA ALA A 218 4.57 -22.00 -5.35
C ALA A 218 4.10 -20.56 -5.66
N GLY A 219 4.30 -20.09 -6.90
CA GLY A 219 3.99 -18.71 -7.30
C GLY A 219 5.10 -17.69 -7.00
N GLY A 220 6.28 -18.14 -6.52
CA GLY A 220 7.40 -17.26 -6.19
C GLY A 220 7.27 -16.59 -4.82
N GLU A 221 8.22 -15.71 -4.50
CA GLU A 221 8.17 -14.86 -3.31
C GLU A 221 7.03 -13.85 -3.42
N PHE A 222 6.39 -13.59 -2.30
CA PHE A 222 5.33 -12.58 -2.21
C PHE A 222 5.19 -12.11 -0.77
N ASP A 223 5.33 -10.82 -0.54
CA ASP A 223 5.14 -10.22 0.77
C ASP A 223 4.44 -8.85 0.72
N ASP A 224 3.94 -8.46 -0.45
CA ASP A 224 3.14 -7.24 -0.62
C ASP A 224 1.87 -7.27 0.22
N LEU A 225 1.53 -6.11 0.78
CA LEU A 225 0.27 -5.87 1.49
C LEU A 225 -0.62 -4.99 0.63
N VAL A 226 -1.77 -5.52 0.24
CA VAL A 226 -2.69 -4.86 -0.70
C VAL A 226 -4.03 -4.63 -0.02
N THR A 227 -4.53 -3.41 -0.11
CA THR A 227 -5.88 -3.06 0.35
C THR A 227 -6.65 -2.28 -0.71
N TRP A 228 -7.96 -2.44 -0.69
CA TRP A 228 -8.90 -1.79 -1.62
C TRP A 228 -10.23 -1.52 -0.95
N LEU A 229 -11.12 -0.86 -1.67
CA LEU A 229 -12.50 -0.62 -1.24
C LEU A 229 -13.47 -1.07 -2.33
N PRO A 230 -14.53 -1.82 -2.04
CA PRO A 230 -15.61 -2.07 -2.99
C PRO A 230 -16.34 -0.78 -3.34
N PHE A 231 -16.72 -0.61 -4.62
CA PHE A 231 -17.39 0.61 -5.09
C PHE A 231 -18.67 0.94 -4.31
N GLY A 232 -19.48 -0.06 -4.00
CA GLY A 232 -20.70 0.16 -3.21
C GLY A 232 -20.44 0.77 -1.83
N GLN A 233 -19.32 0.39 -1.19
CA GLN A 233 -18.89 1.01 0.08
C GLN A 233 -18.42 2.44 -0.12
N LEU A 234 -17.71 2.74 -1.21
CA LEU A 234 -17.33 4.13 -1.53
C LEU A 234 -18.56 5.01 -1.68
N ILE A 235 -19.54 4.59 -2.49
CA ILE A 235 -20.79 5.34 -2.70
C ILE A 235 -21.53 5.58 -1.38
N TYR A 236 -21.72 4.52 -0.61
CA TYR A 236 -22.43 4.62 0.68
C TYR A 236 -21.74 5.61 1.63
N ARG A 237 -20.43 5.65 1.64
CA ARG A 237 -19.65 6.51 2.56
C ARG A 237 -19.46 7.92 2.03
N ALA A 238 -19.17 8.09 0.74
CA ALA A 238 -18.96 9.40 0.12
C ALA A 238 -20.27 10.20 -0.10
N CYS A 239 -21.40 9.48 -0.21
CA CYS A 239 -22.72 10.05 -0.49
C CYS A 239 -23.80 9.44 0.43
N PRO A 240 -23.78 9.68 1.74
CA PRO A 240 -24.74 9.06 2.65
C PRO A 240 -26.20 9.48 2.39
N ALA A 241 -26.41 10.60 1.72
CA ALA A 241 -27.74 11.08 1.28
C ALA A 241 -28.08 10.72 -0.17
N GLY A 242 -27.27 9.87 -0.81
CA GLY A 242 -27.31 9.55 -2.24
C GLY A 242 -26.33 10.44 -3.03
N CYS A 243 -25.68 9.85 -4.06
CA CYS A 243 -24.88 10.63 -5.01
C CYS A 243 -25.78 11.29 -6.06
N PRO A 244 -25.62 12.59 -6.33
CA PRO A 244 -26.38 13.29 -7.35
C PRO A 244 -26.08 12.78 -8.76
#